data_ee4eb42bfbceefa0c8bc041a54da59df
#
_entry.id   ee4eb42bfbceefa0c8bc041a54da59df
#
_cell.length_a   1.000
_cell.length_b   1.000
_cell.length_c   1.000
_cell.angle_alpha   90.00
_cell.angle_beta   90.00
_cell.angle_gamma   90.00
#
_symmetry.space_group_name_H-M   'P 1'
#
loop_
_entity.id
_entity.type
_entity.pdbx_description
1 polymer ?
#
loop_
_entity_poly.entity_id
_entity_poly.type
_entity_poly.pdbx_seq_one_letter_code
_entity_poly.pdbx_strand_id
1 'polypeptide(L)'
;MPYIARFYVYKESGNVAYDEIFLREISPEVDDGEIDKERLKRAAEIANFYDYIMGLPLKFNTKIGRDGVGLSQGQKQRILIVRAVYKNPRYIFLDEATNALDAENERVIVENLNDFYQGRTVVVVAHRLSTVKNADQIIVLGHGKILETGNHTNLIEKKGAYYHLVKNQLELGNRNE
;
A
#
# COMPACT_ATOMS: atom_id res chain seq x y z
N MET A 1 21.11 7.39 12.93
CA MET A 1 19.95 6.49 12.70
C MET A 1 19.09 7.16 11.65
N PRO A 2 18.72 6.49 10.55
CA PRO A 2 17.83 7.11 9.57
C PRO A 2 16.43 7.20 10.18
N TYR A 3 15.87 8.40 10.23
CA TYR A 3 14.50 8.63 10.66
C TYR A 3 13.55 8.08 9.56
N ILE A 4 12.72 7.11 9.91
CA ILE A 4 11.61 6.70 9.08
C ILE A 4 10.42 7.57 9.49
N ALA A 5 10.16 8.62 8.73
CA ALA A 5 8.95 9.40 8.91
C ALA A 5 7.82 8.73 8.11
N ARG A 6 6.83 8.18 8.80
CA ARG A 6 5.58 7.72 8.20
C ARG A 6 4.53 8.79 8.45
N PHE A 7 4.11 9.48 7.39
CA PHE A 7 3.06 10.49 7.44
C PHE A 7 1.75 9.89 6.94
N TYR A 8 0.67 10.14 7.64
CA TYR A 8 -0.66 9.72 7.23
C TYR A 8 -1.50 10.95 6.93
N VAL A 9 -1.95 11.06 5.67
CA VAL A 9 -2.82 12.14 5.21
C VAL A 9 -4.18 11.54 4.84
N TYR A 10 -5.24 12.04 5.45
CA TYR A 10 -6.62 11.69 5.11
C TYR A 10 -7.12 12.58 3.97
N LYS A 11 -7.69 11.99 2.90
CA LYS A 11 -8.30 12.73 1.79
C LYS A 11 -9.68 12.16 1.44
N GLU A 12 -10.65 13.01 1.22
CA GLU A 12 -11.94 12.65 0.63
C GLU A 12 -11.75 12.26 -0.86
N SER A 13 -12.47 11.23 -1.25
CA SER A 13 -12.43 10.44 -2.48
C SER A 13 -12.22 11.17 -3.82
N GLY A 14 -11.42 10.57 -4.70
CA GLY A 14 -11.37 10.85 -6.14
C GLY A 14 -10.89 9.63 -6.92
N ASN A 15 -11.62 9.28 -7.99
CA ASN A 15 -11.36 8.14 -8.88
C ASN A 15 -10.07 8.29 -9.68
N VAL A 16 -9.29 7.22 -9.78
CA VAL A 16 -8.16 7.07 -10.71
C VAL A 16 -8.52 6.01 -11.76
N ALA A 17 -8.37 6.37 -13.03
CA ALA A 17 -8.59 5.47 -14.16
C ALA A 17 -7.37 4.55 -14.38
N TYR A 18 -7.62 3.26 -14.63
CA TYR A 18 -6.60 2.25 -14.88
C TYR A 18 -6.80 1.65 -16.26
N ASP A 19 -5.80 1.78 -17.12
CA ASP A 19 -5.71 1.04 -18.39
C ASP A 19 -4.28 0.55 -18.64
N GLU A 20 -4.21 -0.77 -18.90
CA GLU A 20 -3.27 -1.60 -19.65
C GLU A 20 -1.77 -1.72 -19.29
N ILE A 21 -1.30 -3.00 -19.22
CA ILE A 21 -0.01 -3.63 -19.53
C ILE A 21 0.94 -3.93 -18.35
N PHE A 22 1.22 -5.25 -18.14
CA PHE A 22 1.93 -5.80 -16.99
C PHE A 22 3.41 -5.42 -16.87
N LEU A 23 4.25 -5.63 -17.87
CA LEU A 23 5.70 -5.34 -17.79
C LEU A 23 6.03 -3.89 -18.09
N ARG A 24 5.37 -3.30 -19.08
CA ARG A 24 5.55 -1.88 -19.42
C ARG A 24 5.06 -0.95 -18.33
N GLU A 25 4.13 -1.40 -17.47
CA GLU A 25 3.66 -0.59 -16.35
C GLU A 25 4.57 -0.68 -15.12
N ILE A 26 5.31 -1.78 -14.95
CA ILE A 26 6.28 -1.89 -13.84
C ILE A 26 7.50 -1.00 -14.11
N SER A 27 7.93 -0.90 -15.35
CA SER A 27 9.05 -0.02 -15.75
C SER A 27 8.87 0.47 -17.18
N PRO A 28 8.06 1.52 -17.43
CA PRO A 28 7.78 2.02 -18.77
C PRO A 28 9.02 2.63 -19.48
N GLU A 29 10.10 2.82 -18.74
CA GLU A 29 11.32 3.48 -19.20
C GLU A 29 12.46 2.50 -19.53
N VAL A 30 12.23 1.19 -19.38
CA VAL A 30 13.28 0.15 -19.56
C VAL A 30 12.84 -0.83 -20.62
N ASP A 31 13.71 -1.14 -21.58
CA ASP A 31 13.51 -2.19 -22.57
C ASP A 31 13.41 -3.57 -21.91
N ASP A 32 12.59 -4.47 -22.47
CA ASP A 32 12.31 -5.81 -21.92
C ASP A 32 13.60 -6.65 -21.66
N GLY A 33 14.73 -6.33 -22.31
CA GLY A 33 16.02 -6.96 -22.10
C GLY A 33 16.80 -6.47 -20.87
N GLU A 34 16.45 -5.34 -20.34
CA GLU A 34 17.12 -4.69 -19.19
C GLU A 34 16.40 -4.90 -17.85
N ILE A 35 15.28 -5.65 -17.85
CA ILE A 35 14.53 -5.92 -16.63
C ILE A 35 15.31 -6.88 -15.72
N ASP A 36 15.63 -6.44 -14.53
CA ASP A 36 16.21 -7.26 -13.48
C ASP A 36 15.16 -8.26 -12.96
N LYS A 37 15.30 -9.51 -13.38
CA LYS A 37 14.33 -10.59 -13.09
C LYS A 37 14.30 -10.97 -11.62
N GLU A 38 15.43 -10.92 -10.91
CA GLU A 38 15.50 -11.24 -9.49
C GLU A 38 14.81 -10.15 -8.67
N ARG A 39 15.05 -8.90 -9.02
CA ARG A 39 14.38 -7.75 -8.40
C ARG A 39 12.87 -7.76 -8.68
N LEU A 40 12.45 -8.13 -9.89
CA LEU A 40 11.05 -8.27 -10.25
C LEU A 40 10.36 -9.38 -9.46
N LYS A 41 11.02 -10.55 -9.34
CA LYS A 41 10.55 -11.65 -8.51
C LYS A 41 10.36 -11.21 -7.06
N ARG A 42 11.39 -10.61 -6.45
CA ARG A 42 11.34 -10.12 -5.07
C ARG A 42 10.21 -9.09 -4.86
N ALA A 43 10.01 -8.19 -5.81
CA ALA A 43 8.92 -7.22 -5.76
C ALA A 43 7.54 -7.89 -5.78
N ALA A 44 7.37 -8.94 -6.59
CA ALA A 44 6.13 -9.71 -6.66
C ALA A 44 5.89 -10.54 -5.38
N GLU A 45 6.94 -11.08 -4.76
CA GLU A 45 6.87 -11.79 -3.47
C GLU A 45 6.44 -10.84 -2.35
N ILE A 46 7.01 -9.64 -2.26
CA ILE A 46 6.61 -8.61 -1.28
C ILE A 46 5.13 -8.23 -1.43
N ALA A 47 4.64 -8.12 -2.66
CA ALA A 47 3.24 -7.84 -2.94
C ALA A 47 2.29 -9.05 -2.78
N ASN A 48 2.79 -10.19 -2.30
CA ASN A 48 2.06 -11.46 -2.23
C ASN A 48 1.37 -11.81 -3.56
N PHE A 49 2.06 -11.62 -4.68
CA PHE A 49 1.49 -11.73 -6.02
C PHE A 49 2.29 -12.66 -6.95
N TYR A 50 3.44 -13.17 -6.50
CA TYR A 50 4.34 -14.01 -7.29
C TYR A 50 3.68 -15.31 -7.75
N ASP A 51 3.03 -16.04 -6.83
CA ASP A 51 2.40 -17.34 -7.14
C ASP A 51 1.24 -17.19 -8.14
N TYR A 52 0.46 -16.12 -8.01
CA TYR A 52 -0.57 -15.80 -8.99
C TYR A 52 0.04 -15.59 -10.38
N ILE A 53 1.12 -14.80 -10.49
CA ILE A 53 1.81 -14.56 -11.76
C ILE A 53 2.36 -15.87 -12.34
N MET A 54 2.97 -16.73 -11.52
CA MET A 54 3.53 -18.00 -11.97
C MET A 54 2.47 -18.99 -12.45
N GLY A 55 1.23 -18.87 -11.99
CA GLY A 55 0.08 -19.62 -12.46
C GLY A 55 -0.48 -19.16 -13.80
N LEU A 56 -0.08 -17.98 -14.31
CA LEU A 56 -0.54 -17.48 -15.61
C LEU A 56 0.20 -18.18 -16.78
N PRO A 57 -0.44 -18.37 -17.95
CA PRO A 57 0.14 -19.10 -19.08
C PRO A 57 1.49 -18.56 -19.55
N LEU A 58 1.65 -17.25 -19.61
CA LEU A 58 2.89 -16.57 -20.02
C LEU A 58 3.62 -15.90 -18.82
N LYS A 59 3.23 -16.24 -17.60
CA LYS A 59 3.80 -15.69 -16.37
C LYS A 59 3.89 -14.16 -16.42
N PHE A 60 5.07 -13.59 -16.21
CA PHE A 60 5.31 -12.15 -16.31
C PHE A 60 5.08 -11.57 -17.72
N ASN A 61 5.05 -12.37 -18.77
CA ASN A 61 4.77 -11.96 -20.14
C ASN A 61 3.26 -12.05 -20.49
N THR A 62 2.41 -12.37 -19.53
CA THR A 62 0.97 -12.45 -19.76
C THR A 62 0.42 -11.05 -20.05
N LYS A 63 -0.32 -10.90 -21.15
CA LYS A 63 -1.04 -9.67 -21.45
C LYS A 63 -2.24 -9.55 -20.51
N ILE A 64 -2.37 -8.41 -19.88
CA ILE A 64 -3.49 -8.08 -18.97
C ILE A 64 -4.26 -6.89 -19.53
N GLY A 65 -5.49 -6.66 -19.03
CA GLY A 65 -6.33 -5.57 -19.46
C GLY A 65 -7.42 -6.00 -20.43
N ARG A 66 -7.91 -5.06 -21.25
CA ARG A 66 -9.11 -5.25 -22.10
C ARG A 66 -8.99 -6.42 -23.07
N ASP A 67 -7.80 -6.64 -23.66
CA ASP A 67 -7.52 -7.68 -24.64
C ASP A 67 -6.69 -8.85 -24.07
N GLY A 68 -6.64 -8.98 -22.75
CA GLY A 68 -5.88 -10.00 -22.05
C GLY A 68 -6.62 -10.57 -20.84
N VAL A 69 -5.87 -11.04 -19.85
CA VAL A 69 -6.44 -11.56 -18.60
C VAL A 69 -7.04 -10.41 -17.80
N GLY A 70 -8.35 -10.51 -17.49
CA GLY A 70 -9.00 -9.57 -16.59
C GLY A 70 -8.46 -9.69 -15.15
N LEU A 71 -8.29 -8.56 -14.48
CA LEU A 71 -7.80 -8.52 -13.11
C LEU A 71 -8.87 -7.98 -12.15
N SER A 72 -8.97 -8.60 -10.98
CA SER A 72 -9.74 -8.05 -9.86
C SER A 72 -9.12 -6.75 -9.34
N GLN A 73 -9.89 -5.97 -8.58
CA GLN A 73 -9.40 -4.72 -7.99
C GLN A 73 -8.20 -4.96 -7.05
N GLY A 74 -8.24 -6.02 -6.23
CA GLY A 74 -7.12 -6.40 -5.37
C GLY A 74 -5.88 -6.85 -6.14
N GLN A 75 -6.05 -7.52 -7.30
CA GLN A 75 -4.92 -7.86 -8.17
C GLN A 75 -4.29 -6.63 -8.80
N LYS A 76 -5.09 -5.66 -9.24
CA LYS A 76 -4.59 -4.36 -9.74
C LYS A 76 -3.80 -3.62 -8.68
N GLN A 77 -4.29 -3.56 -7.44
CA GLN A 77 -3.54 -2.95 -6.33
C GLN A 77 -2.20 -3.64 -6.07
N ARG A 78 -2.15 -4.98 -6.09
CA ARG A 78 -0.89 -5.72 -5.92
C ARG A 78 0.12 -5.39 -7.01
N ILE A 79 -0.31 -5.21 -8.26
CA ILE A 79 0.58 -4.77 -9.33
C ILE A 79 1.19 -3.40 -9.05
N LEU A 80 0.40 -2.45 -8.56
CA LEU A 80 0.90 -1.13 -8.19
C LEU A 80 1.94 -1.22 -7.07
N ILE A 81 1.74 -2.13 -6.10
CA ILE A 81 2.74 -2.41 -5.07
C ILE A 81 4.01 -3.02 -5.68
N VAL A 82 3.90 -4.03 -6.57
CA VAL A 82 5.05 -4.59 -7.31
C VAL A 82 5.85 -3.49 -7.99
N ARG A 83 5.16 -2.60 -8.70
CA ARG A 83 5.77 -1.46 -9.39
C ARG A 83 6.53 -0.53 -8.44
N ALA A 84 5.91 -0.16 -7.33
CA ALA A 84 6.53 0.71 -6.33
C ALA A 84 7.78 0.06 -5.71
N VAL A 85 7.70 -1.23 -5.37
CA VAL A 85 8.82 -2.00 -4.80
C VAL A 85 9.94 -2.19 -5.83
N TYR A 86 9.61 -2.53 -7.09
CA TYR A 86 10.58 -2.70 -8.16
C TYR A 86 11.37 -1.42 -8.42
N LYS A 87 10.72 -0.25 -8.44
CA LYS A 87 11.38 1.06 -8.62
C LYS A 87 12.33 1.40 -7.47
N ASN A 88 12.14 0.81 -6.30
CA ASN A 88 12.98 0.97 -5.11
C ASN A 88 13.25 2.44 -4.72
N PRO A 89 12.24 3.30 -4.61
CA PRO A 89 12.40 4.71 -4.33
C PRO A 89 12.80 4.96 -2.87
N ARG A 90 13.43 6.11 -2.59
CA ARG A 90 13.71 6.57 -1.22
C ARG A 90 12.49 7.14 -0.51
N TYR A 91 11.54 7.67 -1.28
CA TYR A 91 10.28 8.27 -0.80
C TYR A 91 9.11 7.50 -1.41
N ILE A 92 8.21 7.03 -0.57
CA ILE A 92 7.06 6.21 -0.98
C ILE A 92 5.79 6.92 -0.51
N PHE A 93 4.84 7.09 -1.42
CA PHE A 93 3.52 7.63 -1.13
C PHE A 93 2.48 6.56 -1.45
N LEU A 94 1.72 6.15 -0.44
CA LEU A 94 0.67 5.14 -0.55
C LEU A 94 -0.67 5.78 -0.17
N ASP A 95 -1.55 5.88 -1.16
CA ASP A 95 -2.92 6.34 -0.96
C ASP A 95 -3.85 5.13 -1.08
N GLU A 96 -4.40 4.69 0.05
CA GLU A 96 -5.33 3.56 0.16
C GLU A 96 -4.85 2.27 -0.56
N ALA A 97 -3.55 2.02 -0.57
CA ALA A 97 -2.93 0.97 -1.39
C ALA A 97 -3.39 -0.47 -1.06
N THR A 98 -4.12 -0.68 0.04
CA THR A 98 -4.59 -1.99 0.48
C THR A 98 -6.11 -2.10 0.60
N ASN A 99 -6.88 -1.07 0.27
CA ASN A 99 -8.33 -1.02 0.51
C ASN A 99 -9.15 -2.09 -0.22
N ALA A 100 -8.72 -2.53 -1.41
CA ALA A 100 -9.40 -3.56 -2.18
C ALA A 100 -8.88 -4.98 -1.89
N LEU A 101 -8.00 -5.13 -0.89
CA LEU A 101 -7.50 -6.43 -0.46
C LEU A 101 -8.40 -7.01 0.64
N ASP A 102 -8.56 -8.33 0.63
CA ASP A 102 -9.11 -9.04 1.78
C ASP A 102 -8.14 -8.97 2.97
N ALA A 103 -8.65 -9.22 4.17
CA ALA A 103 -7.90 -9.02 5.41
C ALA A 103 -6.61 -9.85 5.49
N GLU A 104 -6.60 -11.08 4.94
CA GLU A 104 -5.44 -11.96 4.98
C GLU A 104 -4.35 -11.46 4.02
N ASN A 105 -4.70 -11.12 2.79
CA ASN A 105 -3.76 -10.54 1.83
C ASN A 105 -3.22 -9.19 2.30
N GLU A 106 -4.07 -8.36 2.91
CA GLU A 106 -3.63 -7.09 3.49
C GLU A 106 -2.57 -7.32 4.58
N ARG A 107 -2.84 -8.25 5.52
CA ARG A 107 -1.92 -8.56 6.62
C ARG A 107 -0.55 -8.98 6.09
N VAL A 108 -0.51 -9.96 5.18
CA VAL A 108 0.74 -10.48 4.60
C VAL A 108 1.51 -9.39 3.86
N ILE A 109 0.84 -8.58 3.06
CA ILE A 109 1.48 -7.50 2.31
C ILE A 109 2.02 -6.42 3.24
N VAL A 110 1.28 -6.03 4.28
CA VAL A 110 1.75 -5.04 5.26
C VAL A 110 2.98 -5.55 6.02
N GLU A 111 3.00 -6.83 6.42
CA GLU A 111 4.16 -7.47 7.04
C GLU A 111 5.37 -7.44 6.12
N ASN A 112 5.25 -7.87 4.86
CA ASN A 112 6.32 -7.87 3.87
C ASN A 112 6.83 -6.44 3.56
N LEU A 113 5.93 -5.46 3.48
CA LEU A 113 6.27 -4.08 3.23
C LEU A 113 7.01 -3.42 4.40
N ASN A 114 6.81 -3.86 5.64
CA ASN A 114 7.53 -3.31 6.79
C ASN A 114 9.05 -3.44 6.63
N ASP A 115 9.54 -4.57 6.14
CA ASP A 115 10.96 -4.77 5.86
C ASP A 115 11.44 -3.89 4.70
N PHE A 116 10.62 -3.78 3.66
CA PHE A 116 10.91 -2.91 2.52
C PHE A 116 10.97 -1.43 2.89
N TYR A 117 10.20 -1.00 3.89
CA TYR A 117 10.17 0.39 4.36
C TYR A 117 11.41 0.80 5.15
N GLN A 118 12.23 -0.14 5.62
CA GLN A 118 13.43 0.16 6.40
C GLN A 118 14.39 1.08 5.62
N GLY A 119 14.78 2.19 6.27
CA GLY A 119 15.67 3.20 5.68
C GLY A 119 15.02 4.11 4.63
N ARG A 120 13.68 4.07 4.49
CA ARG A 120 12.92 4.92 3.56
C ARG A 120 11.95 5.84 4.28
N THR A 121 11.62 6.95 3.64
CA THR A 121 10.51 7.79 4.08
C THR A 121 9.22 7.30 3.41
N VAL A 122 8.24 6.90 4.21
CA VAL A 122 6.97 6.37 3.72
C VAL A 122 5.83 7.25 4.22
N VAL A 123 5.04 7.74 3.29
CA VAL A 123 3.79 8.47 3.58
C VAL A 123 2.63 7.57 3.20
N VAL A 124 1.77 7.26 4.16
CA VAL A 124 0.60 6.41 3.94
C VAL A 124 -0.65 7.17 4.30
N VAL A 125 -1.58 7.26 3.36
CA VAL A 125 -2.95 7.66 3.62
C VAL A 125 -3.74 6.40 3.96
N ALA A 126 -4.29 6.32 5.15
CA ALA A 126 -4.95 5.13 5.63
C ALA A 126 -6.19 5.43 6.44
N HIS A 127 -7.17 4.54 6.31
CA HIS A 127 -8.42 4.55 7.07
C HIS A 127 -8.49 3.42 8.12
N ARG A 128 -7.48 2.52 8.16
CA ARG A 128 -7.46 1.37 9.05
C ARG A 128 -6.42 1.53 10.14
N LEU A 129 -6.82 1.23 11.37
CA LEU A 129 -5.97 1.31 12.55
C LEU A 129 -4.74 0.40 12.43
N SER A 130 -4.92 -0.81 11.86
CA SER A 130 -3.82 -1.77 11.62
C SER A 130 -2.66 -1.15 10.86
N THR A 131 -2.95 -0.26 9.93
CA THR A 131 -1.94 0.41 9.10
C THR A 131 -1.23 1.53 9.84
N VAL A 132 -1.93 2.26 10.74
CA VAL A 132 -1.40 3.50 11.36
C VAL A 132 -0.71 3.30 12.69
N LYS A 133 -1.08 2.26 13.47
CA LYS A 133 -0.59 2.10 14.85
C LYS A 133 0.94 2.00 14.99
N ASN A 134 1.62 1.50 13.97
CA ASN A 134 3.08 1.31 13.95
C ASN A 134 3.82 2.47 13.27
N ALA A 135 3.14 3.59 12.99
CA ALA A 135 3.77 4.75 12.39
C ALA A 135 4.62 5.51 13.40
N ASP A 136 5.78 6.00 12.96
CA ASP A 136 6.65 6.86 13.77
C ASP A 136 5.96 8.19 14.07
N GLN A 137 5.19 8.69 13.10
CA GLN A 137 4.43 9.92 13.21
C GLN A 137 3.08 9.78 12.52
N ILE A 138 2.02 10.18 13.21
CA ILE A 138 0.65 10.24 12.73
C ILE A 138 0.25 11.72 12.66
N ILE A 139 -0.31 12.13 11.53
CA ILE A 139 -0.92 13.45 11.34
C ILE A 139 -2.40 13.25 11.12
N VAL A 140 -3.21 13.79 12.00
CA VAL A 140 -4.68 13.78 11.89
C VAL A 140 -5.13 15.06 11.21
N LEU A 141 -5.82 14.91 10.09
CA LEU A 141 -6.37 16.02 9.32
C LEU A 141 -7.88 16.10 9.49
N GLY A 142 -8.40 17.30 9.58
CA GLY A 142 -9.83 17.57 9.55
C GLY A 142 -10.12 18.98 9.05
N HIS A 143 -11.11 19.11 8.18
CA HIS A 143 -11.51 20.39 7.57
C HIS A 143 -10.32 21.17 6.95
N GLY A 144 -9.39 20.44 6.28
CA GLY A 144 -8.22 21.02 5.64
C GLY A 144 -7.14 21.54 6.59
N LYS A 145 -7.18 21.17 7.89
CA LYS A 145 -6.21 21.58 8.91
C LYS A 145 -5.65 20.37 9.64
N ILE A 146 -4.44 20.51 10.17
CA ILE A 146 -3.87 19.56 11.11
C ILE A 146 -4.57 19.72 12.44
N LEU A 147 -5.25 18.67 12.92
CA LEU A 147 -5.91 18.62 14.22
C LEU A 147 -4.95 18.13 15.30
N GLU A 148 -4.20 17.07 15.00
CA GLU A 148 -3.28 16.43 15.94
C GLU A 148 -2.07 15.88 15.21
N THR A 149 -0.95 15.81 15.95
CA THR A 149 0.29 15.17 15.50
C THR A 149 0.92 14.43 16.67
N GLY A 150 1.42 13.22 16.43
CA GLY A 150 2.07 12.38 17.44
C GLY A 150 2.23 10.94 16.96
N ASN A 151 2.64 10.05 17.84
CA ASN A 151 2.57 8.61 17.63
C ASN A 151 1.29 8.02 18.22
N HIS A 152 1.03 6.74 17.97
CA HIS A 152 -0.18 6.05 18.43
C HIS A 152 -0.41 6.21 19.94
N THR A 153 0.60 5.90 20.75
CA THR A 153 0.51 5.94 22.22
C THR A 153 0.14 7.34 22.71
N ASN A 154 0.89 8.36 22.29
CA ASN A 154 0.67 9.73 22.73
C ASN A 154 -0.70 10.26 22.31
N LEU A 155 -1.18 9.90 21.11
CA LEU A 155 -2.49 10.35 20.62
C LEU A 155 -3.66 9.64 21.29
N ILE A 156 -3.50 8.37 21.69
CA ILE A 156 -4.49 7.64 22.49
C ILE A 156 -4.61 8.27 23.90
N GLU A 157 -3.49 8.61 24.54
CA GLU A 157 -3.46 9.24 25.86
C GLU A 157 -4.13 10.62 25.86
N LYS A 158 -3.97 11.39 24.80
CA LYS A 158 -4.60 12.73 24.64
C LYS A 158 -6.13 12.67 24.55
N LYS A 159 -6.73 11.53 24.21
CA LYS A 159 -8.17 11.34 24.03
C LYS A 159 -8.83 12.35 23.07
N GLY A 160 -8.07 12.83 22.07
CA GLY A 160 -8.52 13.81 21.09
C GLY A 160 -9.16 13.19 19.83
N ALA A 161 -9.03 13.86 18.70
CA ALA A 161 -9.62 13.44 17.42
C ALA A 161 -9.16 12.02 17.00
N TYR A 162 -7.87 11.73 17.14
CA TYR A 162 -7.32 10.40 16.84
C TYR A 162 -7.96 9.29 17.69
N TYR A 163 -8.09 9.53 19.00
CA TYR A 163 -8.71 8.58 19.92
C TYR A 163 -10.14 8.24 19.50
N HIS A 164 -10.93 9.24 19.14
CA HIS A 164 -12.31 9.03 18.69
C HIS A 164 -12.38 8.25 17.38
N LEU A 165 -11.48 8.50 16.43
CA LEU A 165 -11.39 7.72 15.18
C LEU A 165 -11.09 6.24 15.47
N VAL A 166 -10.10 5.97 16.32
CA VAL A 166 -9.72 4.61 16.72
C VAL A 166 -10.88 3.90 17.44
N LYS A 167 -11.52 4.57 18.39
CA LYS A 167 -12.65 4.01 19.15
C LYS A 167 -13.81 3.65 18.23
N ASN A 168 -14.18 4.54 17.31
CA ASN A 168 -15.25 4.28 16.35
C ASN A 168 -14.94 3.06 15.44
N GLN A 169 -13.69 2.88 15.01
CA GLN A 169 -13.30 1.71 14.22
C GLN A 169 -13.40 0.40 14.99
N LEU A 170 -13.00 0.39 16.27
CA LEU A 170 -13.11 -0.79 17.12
C LEU A 170 -14.57 -1.14 17.43
N GLU A 171 -15.43 -0.14 17.66
CA GLU A 171 -16.86 -0.35 17.91
C GLU A 171 -17.61 -0.85 16.66
N LEU A 172 -17.20 -0.43 15.46
CA LEU A 172 -17.76 -0.91 14.18
C LEU A 172 -17.29 -2.35 13.89
N GLY A 173 -16.06 -2.70 14.25
CA GLY A 173 -15.54 -4.07 14.10
C GLY A 173 -16.31 -5.08 14.95
N ASN A 174 -16.66 -4.73 16.18
CA ASN A 174 -17.40 -5.60 17.12
C ASN A 174 -18.90 -5.75 16.80
N ARG A 175 -19.45 -4.99 15.85
CA ARG A 175 -20.87 -5.10 15.45
C ARG A 175 -21.10 -6.05 14.26
N ASN A 176 -20.03 -6.53 13.65
CA ASN A 176 -20.09 -7.39 12.47
C ASN A 176 -19.71 -8.86 12.80
N GLU A 177 -19.56 -9.21 14.07
CA GLU A 177 -19.52 -10.56 14.62
C GLU A 177 -20.87 -10.89 15.28
#